data_fd8b227f1fb68d81a10a1fbc6a47fd78
#
_entry.id   fd8b227f1fb68d81a10a1fbc6a47fd78
#
_cell.length_a   1.000
_cell.length_b   1.000
_cell.length_c   1.000
_cell.angle_alpha   90.00
_cell.angle_beta   90.00
_cell.angle_gamma   90.00
#
_symmetry.space_group_name_H-M   'P 1'
#
loop_
_entity.id
_entity.type
_entity.pdbx_description
1 polymer ?
#
loop_
_entity_poly.entity_id
_entity_poly.type
_entity_poly.pdbx_seq_one_letter_code
_entity_poly.pdbx_strand_id
1 'polypeptide(L)'
;MKQKYTLFIVWLCAWFGGLCPQMVCAKSKISIPDSLQVLHFQVGDVEFNMQRVEGGVFVMGGTREQHRERIASDLPAHTVSLDAYYIATTEVTQALWQVMMKGWYVSDEWNTPSLPITDVNWYDCQEFIRRLDSITGMPFRLPTEA
;
A
#
# COMPACT_ATOMS: atom_id res chain seq x y z
N MET A 1 -6.78 22.86 -6.64
CA MET A 1 -7.04 22.11 -5.40
C MET A 1 -6.00 21.01 -5.31
N LYS A 2 -5.09 21.06 -4.32
CA LYS A 2 -4.13 19.97 -4.08
C LYS A 2 -4.87 18.88 -3.30
N GLN A 3 -5.05 17.75 -3.91
CA GLN A 3 -5.64 16.58 -3.26
C GLN A 3 -4.60 16.01 -2.29
N LYS A 4 -4.95 15.95 -1.01
CA LYS A 4 -4.08 15.38 0.02
C LYS A 4 -4.26 13.86 -0.02
N TYR A 5 -3.22 13.14 -0.36
CA TYR A 5 -3.22 11.68 -0.34
C TYR A 5 -2.51 11.20 0.93
N THR A 6 -3.12 10.28 1.63
CA THR A 6 -2.49 9.52 2.70
C THR A 6 -2.00 8.21 2.08
N LEU A 7 -0.73 7.90 2.22
CA LEU A 7 -0.13 6.74 1.56
C LEU A 7 -0.24 5.51 2.45
N PHE A 8 -1.04 4.54 2.01
CA PHE A 8 -1.01 3.17 2.51
C PHE A 8 -0.23 2.29 1.54
N ILE A 9 0.49 1.32 2.05
CA ILE A 9 1.23 0.36 1.25
C ILE A 9 0.57 -1.00 1.40
N VAL A 10 0.29 -1.65 0.27
CA VAL A 10 -0.31 -2.98 0.21
C VAL A 10 0.58 -3.91 -0.63
N TRP A 11 0.74 -5.12 -0.17
CA TRP A 11 1.42 -6.18 -0.92
C TRP A 11 0.43 -7.29 -1.31
N LEU A 12 0.45 -7.69 -2.58
CA LEU A 12 -0.45 -8.72 -3.11
C LEU A 12 0.32 -10.03 -3.32
N CYS A 13 -0.13 -11.09 -2.67
CA CYS A 13 0.28 -12.46 -3.02
C CYS A 13 -0.53 -12.92 -4.24
N ALA A 14 -0.13 -12.55 -5.46
CA ALA A 14 -0.77 -13.07 -6.66
C ALA A 14 -0.02 -14.29 -7.20
N TRP A 15 -0.70 -15.41 -7.24
CA TRP A 15 -0.31 -16.60 -8.01
C TRP A 15 -0.67 -16.38 -9.48
N PHE A 16 0.30 -16.13 -10.34
CA PHE A 16 0.09 -16.21 -11.79
C PHE A 16 0.93 -17.35 -12.36
N GLY A 17 0.24 -18.44 -12.68
CA GLY A 17 0.74 -19.46 -13.58
C GLY A 17 0.53 -19.00 -15.02
N GLY A 18 1.60 -18.60 -15.70
CA GLY A 18 1.59 -18.25 -17.11
C GLY A 18 2.99 -18.38 -17.70
N LEU A 19 3.17 -19.31 -18.66
CA LEU A 19 4.42 -19.49 -19.41
C LEU A 19 4.76 -18.22 -20.17
N CYS A 20 5.95 -17.68 -19.94
CA CYS A 20 6.63 -16.78 -20.87
C CYS A 20 8.10 -17.17 -20.98
N PRO A 21 8.70 -17.25 -22.20
CA PRO A 21 10.05 -17.76 -22.39
C PRO A 21 11.12 -16.71 -22.09
N GLN A 22 12.07 -17.11 -21.31
CA GLN A 22 13.47 -16.70 -21.19
C GLN A 22 13.83 -15.22 -21.28
N MET A 23 13.92 -14.59 -20.12
CA MET A 23 15.09 -13.77 -19.77
C MET A 23 15.38 -13.97 -18.26
N VAL A 24 16.55 -14.55 -17.99
CA VAL A 24 16.99 -14.92 -16.64
C VAL A 24 17.35 -13.64 -15.91
N CYS A 25 16.40 -13.09 -15.17
CA CYS A 25 16.70 -12.32 -13.98
C CYS A 25 16.10 -13.11 -12.83
N ALA A 26 16.94 -13.92 -12.18
CA ALA A 26 16.55 -14.69 -11.01
C ALA A 26 16.31 -13.73 -9.84
N LYS A 27 15.15 -13.06 -9.81
CA LYS A 27 14.58 -12.54 -8.58
C LYS A 27 14.15 -13.77 -7.79
N SER A 28 14.91 -14.11 -6.76
CA SER A 28 14.51 -15.11 -5.79
C SER A 28 13.11 -14.75 -5.30
N LYS A 29 12.15 -15.60 -5.63
CA LYS A 29 10.75 -15.42 -5.19
C LYS A 29 10.76 -15.66 -3.68
N ILE A 30 10.72 -14.60 -2.90
CA ILE A 30 10.58 -14.70 -1.44
C ILE A 30 9.21 -15.32 -1.20
N SER A 31 9.19 -16.56 -0.73
CA SER A 31 7.96 -17.23 -0.34
C SER A 31 7.70 -16.93 1.13
N ILE A 32 6.68 -16.16 1.39
CA ILE A 32 6.21 -15.89 2.76
C ILE A 32 5.25 -17.02 3.14
N PRO A 33 5.47 -17.70 4.27
CA PRO A 33 4.52 -18.69 4.76
C PRO A 33 3.15 -18.06 5.03
N ASP A 34 2.07 -18.70 4.61
CA ASP A 34 0.69 -18.25 4.84
C ASP A 34 0.32 -18.11 6.34
N SER A 35 1.11 -18.75 7.21
CA SER A 35 0.93 -18.66 8.66
C SER A 35 1.43 -17.36 9.29
N LEU A 36 2.22 -16.56 8.57
CA LEU A 36 2.73 -15.28 9.09
C LEU A 36 1.63 -14.21 9.07
N GLN A 37 1.22 -13.81 10.27
CA GLN A 37 0.20 -12.78 10.43
C GLN A 37 0.76 -11.36 10.32
N VAL A 38 2.01 -11.16 10.71
CA VAL A 38 2.68 -9.86 10.68
C VAL A 38 4.04 -9.99 10.01
N LEU A 39 4.34 -9.10 9.10
CA LEU A 39 5.67 -8.92 8.51
C LEU A 39 6.32 -7.69 9.13
N HIS A 40 7.55 -7.86 9.59
CA HIS A 40 8.35 -6.77 10.15
C HIS A 40 9.41 -6.35 9.14
N PHE A 41 9.48 -5.06 8.89
CA PHE A 41 10.45 -4.45 8.00
C PHE A 41 11.26 -3.40 8.75
N GLN A 42 12.54 -3.31 8.39
CA GLN A 42 13.44 -2.26 8.86
C GLN A 42 14.12 -1.61 7.66
N VAL A 43 14.06 -0.29 7.60
CA VAL A 43 14.70 0.52 6.57
C VAL A 43 15.49 1.63 7.24
N GLY A 44 16.83 1.49 7.26
CA GLY A 44 17.67 2.30 8.10
C GLY A 44 17.31 2.08 9.58
N ASP A 45 17.04 3.16 10.29
CA ASP A 45 16.64 3.14 11.71
C ASP A 45 15.11 3.14 11.91
N VAL A 46 14.33 3.03 10.83
CA VAL A 46 12.89 3.07 10.88
C VAL A 46 12.29 1.68 10.67
N GLU A 47 11.42 1.29 11.58
CA GLU A 47 10.66 0.04 11.49
C GLU A 47 9.21 0.30 11.08
N PHE A 48 8.64 -0.63 10.31
CA PHE A 48 7.21 -0.66 10.02
C PHE A 48 6.72 -2.10 9.88
N ASN A 49 5.43 -2.28 10.12
CA ASN A 49 4.80 -3.59 10.11
C ASN A 49 3.70 -3.65 9.07
N MET A 50 3.53 -4.85 8.50
CA MET A 50 2.41 -5.15 7.63
C MET A 50 1.60 -6.31 8.21
N GLN A 51 0.31 -6.09 8.36
CA GLN A 51 -0.64 -7.07 8.87
C GLN A 51 -1.25 -7.85 7.71
N ARG A 52 -1.32 -9.18 7.84
CA ARG A 52 -2.06 -10.02 6.91
C ARG A 52 -3.56 -9.80 7.05
N VAL A 53 -4.21 -9.63 5.93
CA VAL A 53 -5.67 -9.61 5.80
C VAL A 53 -6.08 -10.82 4.98
N GLU A 54 -7.00 -11.61 5.53
CA GLU A 54 -7.52 -12.78 4.82
C GLU A 54 -8.34 -12.37 3.60
N GLY A 55 -8.22 -13.16 2.55
CA GLY A 55 -9.06 -13.01 1.37
C GLY A 55 -10.52 -13.27 1.69
N GLY A 56 -11.39 -12.66 0.92
CA GLY A 56 -12.81 -12.80 1.17
C GLY A 56 -13.68 -12.15 0.11
N VAL A 57 -14.99 -12.28 0.31
CA VAL A 57 -16.01 -11.70 -0.55
C VAL A 57 -16.84 -10.74 0.28
N PHE A 58 -17.07 -9.53 -0.23
CA PHE A 58 -17.88 -8.51 0.41
C PHE A 58 -18.68 -7.71 -0.61
N VAL A 59 -19.65 -6.95 -0.14
CA VAL A 59 -20.44 -6.04 -0.98
C VAL A 59 -19.87 -4.63 -0.85
N MET A 60 -19.41 -4.09 -1.96
CA MET A 60 -18.87 -2.74 -2.07
C MET A 60 -19.91 -1.82 -2.72
N GLY A 61 -19.91 -0.56 -2.29
CA GLY A 61 -20.84 0.45 -2.77
C GLY A 61 -22.11 0.56 -1.93
N GLY A 62 -22.95 1.50 -2.26
CA GLY A 62 -24.15 1.81 -1.52
C GLY A 62 -25.46 1.44 -2.23
N THR A 63 -26.55 1.38 -1.47
CA THR A 63 -27.90 1.26 -2.01
C THR A 63 -28.52 2.65 -2.24
N ARG A 64 -29.55 2.73 -3.10
CA ARG A 64 -30.27 3.99 -3.36
C ARG A 64 -30.90 4.61 -2.11
N GLU A 65 -31.25 3.77 -1.12
CA GLU A 65 -31.82 4.25 0.14
C GLU A 65 -30.79 4.91 1.05
N GLN A 66 -29.51 4.48 0.96
CA GLN A 66 -28.40 5.04 1.75
C GLN A 66 -27.92 6.38 1.21
N HIS A 67 -28.23 6.69 -0.08
CA HIS A 67 -27.68 7.83 -0.81
C HIS A 67 -28.70 8.94 -1.07
N ARG A 68 -29.62 9.24 -0.14
CA ARG A 68 -30.60 10.31 -0.31
C ARG A 68 -30.03 11.70 -0.61
N GLU A 69 -28.73 11.93 -0.34
CA GLU A 69 -28.08 13.24 -0.51
C GLU A 69 -26.67 13.19 -1.10
N ARG A 70 -26.15 12.04 -1.54
CA ARG A 70 -24.77 11.92 -2.01
C ARG A 70 -24.66 11.31 -3.42
N ILE A 71 -23.61 11.78 -4.08
CA ILE A 71 -23.18 11.54 -5.46
C ILE A 71 -23.30 10.07 -5.87
N ALA A 72 -23.93 9.84 -7.02
CA ALA A 72 -24.21 8.51 -7.62
C ALA A 72 -22.96 7.68 -7.99
N SER A 73 -21.74 8.11 -7.60
CA SER A 73 -20.48 7.43 -7.92
C SER A 73 -20.31 6.07 -7.25
N ASP A 74 -20.97 5.88 -6.09
CA ASP A 74 -20.83 4.67 -5.29
C ASP A 74 -21.91 3.61 -5.59
N LEU A 75 -22.70 3.83 -6.63
CA LEU A 75 -23.77 2.93 -7.07
C LEU A 75 -23.38 2.19 -8.35
N PRO A 76 -23.87 0.99 -8.56
CA PRO A 76 -24.65 0.14 -7.63
C PRO A 76 -23.77 -0.64 -6.65
N ALA A 77 -24.36 -1.09 -5.54
CA ALA A 77 -23.72 -2.09 -4.70
C ALA A 77 -23.41 -3.35 -5.52
N HIS A 78 -22.18 -3.83 -5.43
CA HIS A 78 -21.71 -5.00 -6.17
C HIS A 78 -20.81 -5.87 -5.31
N THR A 79 -20.71 -7.14 -5.68
CA THR A 79 -19.86 -8.10 -4.97
C THR A 79 -18.42 -8.00 -5.45
N VAL A 80 -17.50 -7.90 -4.51
CA VAL A 80 -16.05 -7.88 -4.74
C VAL A 80 -15.43 -9.08 -4.03
N SER A 81 -14.49 -9.74 -4.70
CA SER A 81 -13.64 -10.80 -4.12
C SER A 81 -12.20 -10.34 -4.12
N LEU A 82 -11.55 -10.44 -2.97
CA LEU A 82 -10.13 -10.14 -2.81
C LEU A 82 -9.39 -11.38 -2.35
N ASP A 83 -8.18 -11.57 -2.89
CA ASP A 83 -7.22 -12.53 -2.35
C ASP A 83 -6.63 -12.02 -1.03
N ALA A 84 -5.99 -12.90 -0.26
CA ALA A 84 -5.26 -12.49 0.93
C ALA A 84 -4.12 -11.53 0.56
N TYR A 85 -3.92 -10.50 1.40
CA TYR A 85 -2.90 -9.48 1.19
C TYR A 85 -2.34 -8.98 2.53
N TYR A 86 -1.28 -8.19 2.46
CA TYR A 86 -0.74 -7.51 3.62
C TYR A 86 -0.95 -6.00 3.45
N ILE A 87 -1.34 -5.34 4.53
CA ILE A 87 -1.49 -3.89 4.60
C ILE A 87 -0.62 -3.34 5.73
N ALA A 88 -0.02 -2.19 5.54
CA ALA A 88 0.71 -1.52 6.60
C ALA A 88 -0.21 -1.22 7.79
N THR A 89 0.28 -1.42 9.00
CA THR A 89 -0.49 -1.20 10.24
C THR A 89 -0.79 0.27 10.51
N THR A 90 -0.05 1.14 9.86
CA THR A 90 -0.25 2.60 9.87
C THR A 90 -0.04 3.15 8.47
N GLU A 91 -0.42 4.40 8.27
CA GLU A 91 0.03 5.17 7.11
C GLU A 91 1.56 5.26 7.08
N VAL A 92 2.12 5.59 5.91
CA VAL A 92 3.55 5.85 5.79
C VAL A 92 3.91 7.07 6.63
N THR A 93 4.80 6.85 7.60
CA THR A 93 5.24 7.91 8.51
C THR A 93 6.23 8.85 7.83
N GLN A 94 6.33 10.08 8.36
CA GLN A 94 7.32 11.05 7.90
C GLN A 94 8.75 10.53 8.04
N ALA A 95 9.05 9.77 9.11
CA ALA A 95 10.36 9.15 9.30
C ALA A 95 10.68 8.17 8.15
N LEU A 96 9.77 7.26 7.84
CA LEU A 96 9.97 6.29 6.75
C LEU A 96 10.11 7.00 5.41
N TRP A 97 9.27 8.01 5.16
CA TRP A 97 9.34 8.81 3.94
C TRP A 97 10.68 9.51 3.78
N GLN A 98 11.18 10.17 4.83
CA GLN A 98 12.47 10.89 4.79
C GLN A 98 13.66 9.98 4.52
N VAL A 99 13.67 8.77 5.09
CA VAL A 99 14.73 7.79 4.82
C VAL A 99 14.70 7.34 3.36
N MET A 100 13.52 7.17 2.78
CA MET A 100 13.34 6.70 1.40
C MET A 100 13.52 7.80 0.36
N MET A 101 12.99 8.99 0.64
CA MET A 101 12.88 10.11 -0.30
C MET A 101 13.83 11.24 0.11
N LYS A 102 15.13 10.93 0.23
CA LYS A 102 16.18 11.88 0.67
C LYS A 102 16.01 13.26 0.01
N GLY A 103 16.03 14.30 0.84
CA GLY A 103 15.87 15.69 0.39
C GLY A 103 14.41 16.18 0.34
N TRP A 104 13.45 15.36 0.72
CA TRP A 104 12.08 15.81 0.91
C TRP A 104 11.98 16.70 2.14
N TYR A 105 11.49 17.89 1.97
CA TYR A 105 11.36 18.86 3.06
C TYR A 105 9.96 18.76 3.68
N VAL A 106 9.92 18.53 4.98
CA VAL A 106 8.75 18.74 5.83
C VAL A 106 9.04 19.99 6.65
N SER A 107 8.11 20.94 6.72
CA SER A 107 8.32 22.16 7.51
C SER A 107 8.53 21.81 8.99
N ASP A 108 9.39 22.53 9.67
CA ASP A 108 9.75 22.26 11.07
C ASP A 108 8.55 22.21 12.00
N GLU A 109 7.51 23.00 11.70
CA GLU A 109 6.25 23.05 12.45
C GLU A 109 5.48 21.70 12.41
N TRP A 110 5.61 20.94 11.32
CA TRP A 110 4.90 19.67 11.10
C TRP A 110 5.83 18.46 11.07
N ASN A 111 7.12 18.66 11.35
CA ASN A 111 8.12 17.60 11.33
C ASN A 111 8.04 16.75 12.59
N THR A 112 7.11 15.82 12.59
CA THR A 112 6.94 14.84 13.66
C THR A 112 7.12 13.44 13.04
N PRO A 113 8.23 12.73 13.35
CA PRO A 113 8.61 11.49 12.67
C PRO A 113 7.54 10.40 12.64
N SER A 114 6.71 10.33 13.68
CA SER A 114 5.63 9.33 13.81
C SER A 114 4.33 9.70 13.12
N LEU A 115 4.16 10.94 12.68
CA LEU A 115 2.96 11.37 11.96
C LEU A 115 2.99 10.86 10.51
N PRO A 116 1.81 10.67 9.91
CA PRO A 116 1.71 10.33 8.48
C PRO A 116 2.31 11.41 7.59
N ILE A 117 2.91 10.99 6.48
CA ILE A 117 3.33 11.94 5.43
C ILE A 117 2.10 12.50 4.72
N THR A 118 2.10 13.81 4.50
CA THR A 118 1.06 14.54 3.78
C THR A 118 1.66 15.39 2.67
N ASP A 119 0.82 16.00 1.84
CA ASP A 119 1.21 16.88 0.74
C ASP A 119 2.11 16.22 -0.33
N VAL A 120 1.94 14.91 -0.50
CA VAL A 120 2.56 14.11 -1.56
C VAL A 120 1.56 13.88 -2.69
N ASN A 121 2.07 13.75 -3.90
CA ASN A 121 1.26 13.39 -5.06
C ASN A 121 1.43 11.90 -5.44
N TRP A 122 0.61 11.44 -6.38
CA TRP A 122 0.62 10.04 -6.82
C TRP A 122 1.98 9.58 -7.37
N TYR A 123 2.69 10.44 -8.10
CA TYR A 123 4.00 10.09 -8.67
C TYR A 123 5.07 9.98 -7.59
N ASP A 124 5.01 10.81 -6.55
CA ASP A 124 5.88 10.71 -5.38
C ASP A 124 5.66 9.39 -4.66
N CYS A 125 4.40 8.96 -4.51
CA CYS A 125 4.05 7.67 -3.93
C CYS A 125 4.59 6.49 -4.76
N GLN A 126 4.53 6.56 -6.09
CA GLN A 126 5.09 5.52 -6.96
C GLN A 126 6.61 5.44 -6.85
N GLU A 127 7.29 6.58 -6.79
CA GLU A 127 8.75 6.60 -6.61
C GLU A 127 9.15 6.07 -5.23
N PHE A 128 8.40 6.40 -4.18
CA PHE A 128 8.59 5.83 -2.84
C PHE A 128 8.47 4.30 -2.89
N ILE A 129 7.41 3.77 -3.49
CA ILE A 129 7.18 2.33 -3.62
C ILE A 129 8.32 1.67 -4.39
N ARG A 130 8.73 2.24 -5.54
CA ARG A 130 9.84 1.71 -6.35
C ARG A 130 11.13 1.59 -5.54
N ARG A 131 11.43 2.58 -4.70
CA ARG A 131 12.60 2.54 -3.81
C ARG A 131 12.45 1.48 -2.72
N LEU A 132 11.27 1.41 -2.11
CA LEU A 132 10.98 0.42 -1.09
C LEU A 132 11.11 -1.01 -1.63
N ASP A 133 10.58 -1.28 -2.82
CA ASP A 133 10.75 -2.56 -3.53
C ASP A 133 12.24 -2.89 -3.74
N SER A 134 13.02 -1.89 -4.13
CA SER A 134 14.45 -2.07 -4.39
C SER A 134 15.24 -2.44 -3.14
N ILE A 135 14.87 -1.88 -1.99
CA ILE A 135 15.57 -2.12 -0.70
C ILE A 135 15.13 -3.43 -0.07
N THR A 136 13.82 -3.68 -0.06
CA THR A 136 13.25 -4.85 0.64
C THR A 136 13.23 -6.12 -0.21
N GLY A 137 13.31 -5.98 -1.54
CA GLY A 137 13.11 -7.07 -2.48
C GLY A 137 11.65 -7.53 -2.60
N MET A 138 10.70 -6.82 -1.98
CA MET A 138 9.28 -7.16 -1.93
C MET A 138 8.48 -6.25 -2.84
N PRO A 139 7.43 -6.75 -3.53
CA PRO A 139 6.59 -5.92 -4.39
C PRO A 139 5.50 -5.23 -3.56
N PHE A 140 5.64 -3.94 -3.34
CA PHE A 140 4.61 -3.11 -2.74
C PHE A 140 3.77 -2.41 -3.79
N ARG A 141 2.58 -1.98 -3.42
CA ARG A 141 1.70 -1.17 -4.27
C ARG A 141 0.81 -0.26 -3.42
N LEU A 142 0.20 0.71 -4.06
CA LEU A 142 -0.91 1.44 -3.45
C LEU A 142 -2.12 0.51 -3.28
N PRO A 143 -2.95 0.72 -2.25
CA PRO A 143 -4.21 0.03 -2.13
C PRO A 143 -5.12 0.37 -3.31
N THR A 144 -6.03 -0.54 -3.60
CA THR A 144 -7.17 -0.30 -4.49
C THR A 144 -8.31 0.30 -3.68
N GLU A 145 -9.38 0.68 -4.35
CA GLU A 145 -10.60 1.13 -3.67
C GLU A 145 -11.29 -0.02 -2.89
N ALA A 146 -11.08 -1.24 -3.37
CA ALA A 146 -11.61 -2.45 -2.76
C ALA A 146 -10.57 -3.13 -1.87
#